data_a6297725a88234fb441ae8d04c4aa55c
#
_entry.id   a6297725a88234fb441ae8d04c4aa55c
#
_cell.length_a   1.000
_cell.length_b   1.000
_cell.length_c   1.000
_cell.angle_alpha   90.00
_cell.angle_beta   90.00
_cell.angle_gamma   90.00
#
_symmetry.space_group_name_H-M   'P 1'
#
loop_
_entity.id
_entity.type
_entity.pdbx_description
1 polymer ?
#
loop_
_entity_poly.entity_id
_entity_poly.type
_entity_poly.pdbx_seq_one_letter_code
_entity_poly.pdbx_strand_id
1 'polypeptide(L)'
;DIDRSETDTCIYVISRQAGEGADRKLEENEYGLSEIERVNLAFCAEQYAHMIVAINVGGQFDLNFLHEIPGINAVIFMGQLGTMGGQAFADVVCGKYSPSGKLTDTWAKHYRDYPSADDYSYLNGNLDEEYYREGIYVGYRYFDTFHVAPRYPFGYGLSYTEFEMHLAGMRLEKSTVEISVDVKNKGEAYSGKEVVQI
;
A
#
# COMPACT_ATOMS: atom_id res chain seq x y z
N ASP A 1 23.02 -17.64 -11.19
CA ASP A 1 22.96 -17.09 -12.55
C ASP A 1 21.52 -16.91 -12.94
N ILE A 2 21.13 -15.71 -13.37
CA ILE A 2 19.78 -15.40 -13.85
C ILE A 2 19.80 -15.49 -15.37
N ASP A 3 18.99 -16.39 -15.93
CA ASP A 3 18.83 -16.48 -17.37
C ASP A 3 17.89 -15.36 -17.85
N ARG A 4 18.42 -14.43 -18.63
CA ARG A 4 17.72 -13.29 -19.20
C ARG A 4 17.43 -13.45 -20.68
N SER A 5 17.70 -14.63 -21.25
CA SER A 5 17.59 -14.86 -22.68
C SER A 5 16.14 -14.80 -23.20
N GLU A 6 15.15 -14.95 -22.30
CA GLU A 6 13.74 -15.07 -22.68
C GLU A 6 12.85 -13.91 -22.25
N THR A 7 13.34 -13.00 -21.37
CA THR A 7 12.54 -11.89 -20.87
C THR A 7 13.35 -10.68 -20.47
N ASP A 8 12.77 -9.49 -20.64
CA ASP A 8 13.28 -8.20 -20.16
C ASP A 8 12.56 -7.72 -18.88
N THR A 9 11.63 -8.53 -18.36
CA THR A 9 10.78 -8.20 -17.23
C THR A 9 11.07 -9.09 -16.02
N CYS A 10 11.21 -8.47 -14.86
CA CYS A 10 11.40 -9.12 -13.57
C CYS A 10 10.24 -8.82 -12.64
N ILE A 11 9.72 -9.84 -11.97
CA ILE A 11 8.79 -9.70 -10.85
C ILE A 11 9.49 -10.16 -9.59
N TYR A 12 9.74 -9.23 -8.67
CA TYR A 12 10.35 -9.52 -7.37
C TYR A 12 9.28 -9.51 -6.28
N VAL A 13 9.15 -10.60 -5.55
CA VAL A 13 8.15 -10.74 -4.48
C VAL A 13 8.81 -10.57 -3.12
N ILE A 14 8.35 -9.57 -2.37
CA ILE A 14 8.69 -9.36 -0.97
C ILE A 14 7.57 -9.96 -0.13
N SER A 15 7.91 -10.92 0.73
CA SER A 15 6.91 -11.55 1.60
C SER A 15 7.27 -11.38 3.07
N ARG A 16 6.25 -11.07 3.88
CA ARG A 16 6.34 -11.10 5.34
C ARG A 16 5.13 -11.82 5.91
N GLN A 17 5.38 -12.54 6.96
CA GLN A 17 4.34 -13.21 7.72
C GLN A 17 4.27 -12.58 9.10
N ALA A 18 3.07 -12.25 9.55
CA ALA A 18 2.75 -11.94 10.92
C ALA A 18 1.54 -12.77 11.32
N GLY A 19 1.62 -13.42 12.47
CA GLY A 19 0.51 -14.17 13.07
C GLY A 19 -0.18 -13.37 14.16
N GLU A 20 -1.35 -13.80 14.59
CA GLU A 20 -1.98 -13.26 15.78
C GLU A 20 -1.07 -13.47 17.01
N GLY A 21 -0.97 -12.45 17.85
CA GLY A 21 -0.14 -12.47 19.06
C GLY A 21 1.35 -12.23 18.85
N ALA A 22 1.79 -11.89 17.63
CA ALA A 22 3.16 -11.54 17.34
C ALA A 22 3.22 -10.43 16.28
N ASP A 23 3.48 -9.20 16.72
CA ASP A 23 3.72 -8.09 15.82
C ASP A 23 5.08 -8.18 15.15
N ARG A 24 5.17 -7.63 13.93
CA ARG A 24 6.47 -7.48 13.26
C ARG A 24 7.29 -6.41 14.00
N LYS A 25 8.57 -6.70 14.14
CA LYS A 25 9.51 -5.75 14.76
C LYS A 25 9.98 -4.71 13.77
N LEU A 26 10.49 -3.59 14.28
CA LEU A 26 11.16 -2.55 13.48
C LEU A 26 12.60 -2.95 13.12
N GLU A 27 12.77 -4.18 12.72
CA GLU A 27 14.06 -4.75 12.35
C GLU A 27 14.10 -5.01 10.85
N GLU A 28 15.31 -5.18 10.32
CA GLU A 28 15.51 -5.69 8.99
C GLU A 28 14.81 -7.04 8.84
N ASN A 29 14.32 -7.31 7.65
CA ASN A 29 13.58 -8.53 7.33
C ASN A 29 12.18 -8.68 7.99
N GLU A 30 11.70 -7.69 8.73
CA GLU A 30 10.34 -7.66 9.29
C GLU A 30 9.53 -6.45 8.75
N TYR A 31 9.77 -5.25 9.29
CA TYR A 31 9.14 -4.04 8.76
C TYR A 31 9.83 -3.52 7.49
N GLY A 32 11.16 -3.65 7.41
CA GLY A 32 11.96 -3.23 6.27
C GLY A 32 12.53 -4.40 5.45
N LEU A 33 13.34 -4.05 4.43
CA LEU A 33 14.11 -5.01 3.65
C LEU A 33 15.27 -5.56 4.46
N SER A 34 15.58 -6.85 4.27
CA SER A 34 16.87 -7.39 4.64
C SER A 34 17.97 -6.90 3.69
N GLU A 35 19.22 -6.99 4.12
CA GLU A 35 20.37 -6.64 3.27
C GLU A 35 20.40 -7.47 1.99
N ILE A 36 20.10 -8.76 2.06
CA ILE A 36 20.03 -9.64 0.88
C ILE A 36 18.94 -9.21 -0.09
N GLU A 37 17.76 -8.85 0.40
CA GLU A 37 16.69 -8.36 -0.45
C GLU A 37 17.06 -7.05 -1.12
N ARG A 38 17.71 -6.15 -0.40
CA ARG A 38 18.19 -4.86 -0.93
C ARG A 38 19.20 -5.06 -2.08
N VAL A 39 20.16 -5.94 -1.88
CA VAL A 39 21.15 -6.28 -2.91
C VAL A 39 20.49 -6.94 -4.13
N ASN A 40 19.58 -7.88 -3.90
CA ASN A 40 18.89 -8.56 -4.99
C ASN A 40 17.95 -7.63 -5.77
N LEU A 41 17.22 -6.75 -5.08
CA LEU A 41 16.38 -5.74 -5.72
C LEU A 41 17.20 -4.80 -6.60
N ALA A 42 18.30 -4.27 -6.06
CA ALA A 42 19.20 -3.40 -6.82
C ALA A 42 19.77 -4.11 -8.05
N PHE A 43 20.23 -5.35 -7.89
CA PHE A 43 20.72 -6.16 -8.99
C PHE A 43 19.63 -6.38 -10.06
N CYS A 44 18.43 -6.78 -9.68
CA CYS A 44 17.34 -6.97 -10.64
C CYS A 44 16.97 -5.65 -11.35
N ALA A 45 16.92 -4.55 -10.62
CA ALA A 45 16.59 -3.24 -11.18
C ALA A 45 17.62 -2.77 -12.25
N GLU A 46 18.89 -3.16 -12.09
CA GLU A 46 19.94 -2.89 -13.08
C GLU A 46 19.88 -3.83 -14.29
N GLN A 47 19.42 -5.06 -14.08
CA GLN A 47 19.52 -6.11 -15.10
C GLN A 47 18.30 -6.20 -16.01
N TYR A 48 17.12 -5.78 -15.57
CA TYR A 48 15.89 -5.88 -16.32
C TYR A 48 15.36 -4.50 -16.72
N ALA A 49 14.82 -4.39 -17.92
CA ALA A 49 14.23 -3.15 -18.42
C ALA A 49 12.92 -2.81 -17.67
N HIS A 50 12.21 -3.84 -17.23
CA HIS A 50 10.94 -3.71 -16.51
C HIS A 50 10.99 -4.47 -15.19
N MET A 51 10.89 -3.75 -14.09
CA MET A 51 10.88 -4.34 -12.76
C MET A 51 9.60 -4.03 -12.02
N ILE A 52 8.90 -5.08 -11.61
CA ILE A 52 7.69 -5.03 -10.82
C ILE A 52 8.01 -5.59 -9.43
N VAL A 53 7.73 -4.83 -8.38
CA VAL A 53 7.83 -5.29 -7.00
C VAL A 53 6.44 -5.64 -6.48
N ALA A 54 6.25 -6.90 -6.10
CA ALA A 54 5.03 -7.39 -5.49
C ALA A 54 5.22 -7.49 -3.97
N ILE A 55 4.40 -6.79 -3.20
CA ILE A 55 4.45 -6.76 -1.74
C ILE A 55 3.36 -7.65 -1.18
N ASN A 56 3.75 -8.85 -0.76
CA ASN A 56 2.88 -9.86 -0.15
C ASN A 56 3.03 -9.81 1.38
N VAL A 57 2.45 -8.77 1.97
CA VAL A 57 2.56 -8.45 3.40
C VAL A 57 1.17 -8.07 3.90
N GLY A 58 0.78 -8.56 5.07
CA GLY A 58 -0.56 -8.33 5.63
C GLY A 58 -0.83 -6.92 6.17
N GLY A 59 0.15 -6.04 6.20
CA GLY A 59 0.04 -4.68 6.69
C GLY A 59 1.10 -3.77 6.06
N GLN A 60 1.33 -2.63 6.69
CA GLN A 60 2.28 -1.64 6.20
C GLN A 60 3.72 -2.20 6.18
N PHE A 61 4.52 -1.70 5.24
CA PHE A 61 5.90 -2.08 5.02
C PHE A 61 6.75 -0.84 4.71
N ASP A 62 8.01 -0.82 5.10
CA ASP A 62 8.89 0.30 4.77
C ASP A 62 9.19 0.34 3.26
N LEU A 63 8.72 1.41 2.63
CA LEU A 63 8.88 1.63 1.19
C LEU A 63 9.99 2.65 0.86
N ASN A 64 10.90 2.96 1.79
CA ASN A 64 11.97 3.91 1.52
C ASN A 64 12.91 3.43 0.42
N PHE A 65 13.06 2.13 0.27
CA PHE A 65 13.88 1.53 -0.80
C PHE A 65 13.46 1.95 -2.22
N LEU A 66 12.21 2.37 -2.42
CA LEU A 66 11.75 2.86 -3.74
C LEU A 66 12.45 4.14 -4.18
N HIS A 67 13.02 4.90 -3.26
CA HIS A 67 13.84 6.09 -3.57
C HIS A 67 15.32 5.76 -3.65
N GLU A 68 15.74 4.67 -3.02
CA GLU A 68 17.12 4.25 -2.92
C GLU A 68 17.53 3.39 -4.11
N ILE A 69 16.59 2.63 -4.68
CA ILE A 69 16.82 1.69 -5.77
C ILE A 69 16.10 2.20 -7.03
N PRO A 70 16.79 2.88 -7.93
CA PRO A 70 16.23 3.30 -9.21
C PRO A 70 15.97 2.09 -10.11
N GLY A 71 15.03 2.21 -11.05
CA GLY A 71 14.71 1.15 -12.01
C GLY A 71 13.52 0.29 -11.63
N ILE A 72 12.93 0.46 -10.45
CA ILE A 72 11.63 -0.15 -10.11
C ILE A 72 10.52 0.61 -10.84
N ASN A 73 9.81 -0.06 -11.75
CA ASN A 73 8.81 0.57 -12.62
C ASN A 73 7.40 0.52 -12.03
N ALA A 74 7.08 -0.53 -11.26
CA ALA A 74 5.77 -0.70 -10.65
C ALA A 74 5.87 -1.39 -9.30
N VAL A 75 4.92 -1.05 -8.41
CA VAL A 75 4.76 -1.70 -7.11
C VAL A 75 3.30 -2.14 -6.98
N ILE A 76 3.10 -3.40 -6.63
CA ILE A 76 1.78 -3.97 -6.39
C ILE A 76 1.71 -4.44 -4.93
N PHE A 77 0.87 -3.80 -4.14
CA PHE A 77 0.56 -4.27 -2.80
C PHE A 77 -0.51 -5.36 -2.88
N MET A 78 -0.12 -6.58 -2.58
CA MET A 78 -0.99 -7.76 -2.68
C MET A 78 -1.77 -8.02 -1.39
N GLY A 79 -1.26 -7.58 -0.26
CA GLY A 79 -1.74 -8.03 1.04
C GLY A 79 -1.45 -9.52 1.23
N GLN A 80 -2.26 -10.20 2.03
CA GLN A 80 -2.25 -11.65 2.21
C GLN A 80 -3.42 -12.24 1.44
N LEU A 81 -3.14 -12.65 0.22
CA LEU A 81 -4.14 -13.21 -0.69
C LEU A 81 -4.48 -14.66 -0.30
N GLY A 82 -5.75 -15.03 -0.51
CA GLY A 82 -6.21 -16.40 -0.30
C GLY A 82 -5.78 -17.37 -1.40
N THR A 83 -6.43 -18.51 -1.47
CA THR A 83 -6.09 -19.65 -2.36
C THR A 83 -5.93 -19.25 -3.83
N MET A 84 -6.71 -18.28 -4.30
CA MET A 84 -6.66 -17.81 -5.69
C MET A 84 -5.74 -16.59 -5.89
N GLY A 85 -4.93 -16.25 -4.90
CA GLY A 85 -4.10 -15.05 -4.91
C GLY A 85 -3.11 -14.97 -6.05
N GLY A 86 -2.43 -16.06 -6.35
CA GLY A 86 -1.51 -16.15 -7.49
C GLY A 86 -2.21 -15.90 -8.83
N GLN A 87 -3.40 -16.47 -9.03
CA GLN A 87 -4.18 -16.25 -10.23
C GLN A 87 -4.63 -14.79 -10.34
N ALA A 88 -5.13 -14.20 -9.25
CA ALA A 88 -5.56 -12.80 -9.22
C ALA A 88 -4.40 -11.85 -9.53
N PHE A 89 -3.22 -12.11 -8.97
CA PHE A 89 -2.02 -11.35 -9.26
C PHE A 89 -1.61 -11.44 -10.73
N ALA A 90 -1.56 -12.65 -11.27
CA ALA A 90 -1.23 -12.87 -12.67
C ALA A 90 -2.24 -12.17 -13.62
N ASP A 91 -3.52 -12.25 -13.32
CA ASP A 91 -4.58 -11.61 -14.10
C ASP A 91 -4.43 -10.07 -14.13
N VAL A 92 -3.98 -9.46 -13.02
CA VAL A 92 -3.66 -8.02 -12.95
C VAL A 92 -2.40 -7.70 -13.76
N VAL A 93 -1.30 -8.41 -13.52
CA VAL A 93 -0.02 -8.14 -14.20
C VAL A 93 -0.13 -8.32 -15.72
N CYS A 94 -0.90 -9.34 -16.17
CA CYS A 94 -1.16 -9.57 -17.58
C CYS A 94 -2.22 -8.63 -18.20
N GLY A 95 -2.76 -7.68 -17.42
CA GLY A 95 -3.74 -6.71 -17.92
C GLY A 95 -5.13 -7.29 -18.19
N LYS A 96 -5.45 -8.48 -17.68
CA LYS A 96 -6.79 -9.06 -17.81
C LYS A 96 -7.82 -8.31 -16.97
N TYR A 97 -7.40 -7.85 -15.80
CA TYR A 97 -8.18 -6.99 -14.92
C TYR A 97 -7.37 -5.77 -14.49
N SER A 98 -8.04 -4.64 -14.45
CA SER A 98 -7.44 -3.42 -13.89
C SER A 98 -7.39 -3.49 -12.37
N PRO A 99 -6.26 -3.17 -11.73
CA PRO A 99 -6.22 -3.01 -10.29
C PRO A 99 -7.17 -1.88 -9.88
N SER A 100 -7.96 -2.13 -8.85
CA SER A 100 -8.96 -1.18 -8.35
C SER A 100 -8.97 -1.10 -6.82
N GLY A 101 -8.01 -1.74 -6.16
CA GLY A 101 -7.82 -1.66 -4.73
C GLY A 101 -7.31 -0.30 -4.31
N LYS A 102 -7.79 0.19 -3.17
CA LYS A 102 -7.33 1.42 -2.54
C LYS A 102 -6.80 1.08 -1.16
N LEU A 103 -5.78 1.81 -0.71
CA LEU A 103 -5.25 1.64 0.65
C LEU A 103 -6.32 1.98 1.69
N THR A 104 -6.47 1.11 2.66
CA THR A 104 -7.42 1.25 3.77
C THR A 104 -6.81 1.94 4.99
N ASP A 105 -5.56 2.35 4.86
CA ASP A 105 -4.76 3.00 5.89
C ASP A 105 -3.81 4.04 5.27
N THR A 106 -3.28 4.92 6.10
CA THR A 106 -2.30 5.94 5.69
C THR A 106 -0.90 5.41 5.93
N TRP A 107 -0.07 5.38 4.89
CA TRP A 107 1.31 4.92 4.96
C TRP A 107 2.26 6.09 5.19
N ALA A 108 2.94 6.07 6.31
CA ALA A 108 3.94 7.08 6.66
C ALA A 108 5.19 7.02 5.77
N LYS A 109 5.95 8.11 5.68
CA LYS A 109 7.30 8.11 5.08
C LYS A 109 8.30 7.40 5.98
N HIS A 110 8.19 7.65 7.29
CA HIS A 110 9.02 7.04 8.30
C HIS A 110 8.15 6.49 9.41
N TYR A 111 8.55 5.41 10.03
CA TYR A 111 7.80 4.82 11.13
C TYR A 111 7.51 5.81 12.26
N ARG A 112 8.45 6.71 12.56
CA ARG A 112 8.30 7.75 13.58
C ARG A 112 7.22 8.80 13.29
N ASP A 113 6.69 8.83 12.08
CA ASP A 113 5.61 9.73 11.69
C ASP A 113 4.24 9.22 12.18
N TYR A 114 4.15 7.99 12.68
CA TYR A 114 2.93 7.48 13.31
C TYR A 114 2.78 8.00 14.74
N PRO A 115 1.56 8.38 15.18
CA PRO A 115 1.35 8.94 16.51
C PRO A 115 1.66 7.97 17.66
N SER A 116 1.60 6.66 17.40
CA SER A 116 1.88 5.60 18.36
C SER A 116 3.25 4.94 18.17
N ALA A 117 4.16 5.56 17.41
CA ALA A 117 5.43 4.94 17.03
C ALA A 117 6.33 4.54 18.22
N ASP A 118 6.26 5.31 19.32
CA ASP A 118 7.15 5.11 20.46
C ASP A 118 6.60 4.11 21.50
N ASP A 119 5.30 3.84 21.46
CA ASP A 119 4.62 3.02 22.49
C ASP A 119 3.67 1.95 21.92
N TYR A 120 3.71 1.70 20.61
CA TYR A 120 2.94 0.63 20.01
C TYR A 120 3.40 -0.73 20.52
N SER A 121 2.43 -1.58 20.91
CA SER A 121 2.68 -2.90 21.49
C SER A 121 3.59 -2.78 22.73
N TYR A 122 4.64 -3.56 22.82
CA TYR A 122 5.58 -3.57 23.95
C TYR A 122 6.81 -2.65 23.75
N LEU A 123 6.80 -1.76 22.77
CA LEU A 123 7.93 -0.85 22.47
C LEU A 123 8.23 0.12 23.59
N ASN A 124 7.24 0.46 24.42
CA ASN A 124 7.40 1.28 25.62
C ASN A 124 7.96 0.50 26.82
N GLY A 125 8.20 -0.82 26.68
CA GLY A 125 8.68 -1.69 27.75
C GLY A 125 7.66 -2.07 28.81
N ASN A 126 6.39 -1.68 28.67
CA ASN A 126 5.31 -2.02 29.59
C ASN A 126 4.46 -3.14 28.98
N LEU A 127 4.39 -4.27 29.65
CA LEU A 127 3.60 -5.44 29.22
C LEU A 127 2.21 -5.51 29.89
N ASP A 128 1.97 -4.67 30.89
CA ASP A 128 0.76 -4.75 31.73
C ASP A 128 -0.28 -3.69 31.33
N GLU A 129 0.16 -2.58 30.68
CA GLU A 129 -0.70 -1.45 30.36
C GLU A 129 -0.45 -0.96 28.94
N GLU A 130 -1.52 -0.72 28.19
CA GLU A 130 -1.50 -0.13 26.85
C GLU A 130 -2.14 1.26 26.88
N TYR A 131 -1.47 2.25 26.30
CA TYR A 131 -1.92 3.65 26.31
C TYR A 131 -2.36 4.11 24.93
N TYR A 132 -3.66 4.35 24.73
CA TYR A 132 -4.24 4.91 23.51
C TYR A 132 -4.12 6.44 23.50
N ARG A 133 -2.90 6.95 23.31
CA ARG A 133 -2.59 8.38 23.42
C ARG A 133 -3.09 9.21 22.27
N GLU A 134 -3.24 8.62 21.09
CA GLU A 134 -3.70 9.30 19.88
C GLU A 134 -5.16 9.73 19.94
N GLY A 135 -6.00 9.14 20.80
CA GLY A 135 -7.42 9.47 20.91
C GLY A 135 -8.13 9.26 19.57
N ILE A 136 -8.78 10.32 19.04
CA ILE A 136 -9.45 10.26 17.74
C ILE A 136 -8.48 10.44 16.55
N TYR A 137 -7.25 10.81 16.79
CA TYR A 137 -6.26 11.10 15.75
C TYR A 137 -5.53 9.85 15.29
N VAL A 138 -6.29 8.91 14.73
CA VAL A 138 -5.79 7.65 14.18
C VAL A 138 -5.78 7.72 12.65
N GLY A 139 -4.70 7.23 12.02
CA GLY A 139 -4.56 7.18 10.58
C GLY A 139 -4.64 8.56 9.92
N TYR A 140 -5.41 8.70 8.85
CA TYR A 140 -5.52 9.95 8.09
C TYR A 140 -5.94 11.16 8.95
N ARG A 141 -6.73 10.96 10.01
CA ARG A 141 -7.13 12.06 10.91
C ARG A 141 -5.92 12.71 11.58
N TYR A 142 -4.91 11.92 11.95
CA TYR A 142 -3.66 12.45 12.48
C TYR A 142 -2.88 13.19 11.39
N PHE A 143 -2.62 12.53 10.27
CA PHE A 143 -1.79 13.06 9.20
C PHE A 143 -2.35 14.37 8.64
N ASP A 144 -3.66 14.44 8.42
CA ASP A 144 -4.32 15.64 7.90
C ASP A 144 -4.39 16.78 8.94
N THR A 145 -4.74 16.44 10.20
CA THR A 145 -4.88 17.46 11.26
C THR A 145 -3.55 18.12 11.62
N PHE A 146 -2.49 17.31 11.70
CA PHE A 146 -1.17 17.80 12.09
C PHE A 146 -0.25 18.10 10.90
N HIS A 147 -0.79 18.03 9.67
CA HIS A 147 -0.08 18.32 8.42
C HIS A 147 1.19 17.48 8.24
N VAL A 148 1.15 16.22 8.65
CA VAL A 148 2.23 15.25 8.42
C VAL A 148 2.05 14.66 7.03
N ALA A 149 3.00 14.90 6.14
CA ALA A 149 2.91 14.41 4.77
C ALA A 149 3.13 12.89 4.69
N PRO A 150 2.13 12.09 4.33
CA PRO A 150 2.29 10.64 4.21
C PRO A 150 3.11 10.27 2.97
N ARG A 151 3.53 9.01 2.89
CA ARG A 151 4.03 8.43 1.65
C ARG A 151 2.88 8.15 0.69
N TYR A 152 1.87 7.46 1.18
CA TYR A 152 0.61 7.25 0.48
C TYR A 152 -0.56 7.54 1.42
N PRO A 153 -1.49 8.41 1.03
CA PRO A 153 -2.65 8.71 1.86
C PRO A 153 -3.64 7.54 1.89
N PHE A 154 -4.52 7.53 2.86
CA PHE A 154 -5.72 6.70 2.87
C PHE A 154 -6.47 6.84 1.54
N GLY A 155 -6.89 5.71 0.97
CA GLY A 155 -7.60 5.69 -0.31
C GLY A 155 -6.71 5.79 -1.55
N TYR A 156 -5.38 5.84 -1.40
CA TYR A 156 -4.47 5.82 -2.54
C TYR A 156 -4.50 4.47 -3.26
N GLY A 157 -4.43 4.53 -4.58
CA GLY A 157 -4.27 3.37 -5.44
C GLY A 157 -4.43 3.75 -6.90
N LEU A 158 -3.51 3.28 -7.74
CA LEU A 158 -3.54 3.47 -9.18
C LEU A 158 -4.38 2.38 -9.86
N SER A 159 -4.85 2.68 -11.05
CA SER A 159 -5.61 1.78 -11.91
C SER A 159 -5.06 1.86 -13.34
N TYR A 160 -5.43 0.93 -14.21
CA TYR A 160 -5.14 1.02 -15.66
C TYR A 160 -6.13 1.93 -16.39
N THR A 161 -7.06 2.54 -15.66
CA THR A 161 -7.98 3.55 -16.14
C THR A 161 -8.10 4.69 -15.14
N GLU A 162 -8.65 5.81 -15.56
CA GLU A 162 -8.88 6.98 -14.73
C GLU A 162 -10.36 7.23 -14.55
N PHE A 163 -10.72 7.73 -13.37
CA PHE A 163 -12.08 8.12 -13.03
C PHE A 163 -12.15 9.61 -12.76
N GLU A 164 -13.20 10.21 -13.26
CA GLU A 164 -13.57 11.58 -12.96
C GLU A 164 -14.80 11.56 -12.06
N MET A 165 -14.75 12.32 -10.96
CA MET A 165 -15.83 12.38 -9.99
C MET A 165 -16.31 13.83 -9.83
N HIS A 166 -17.62 14.02 -9.87
CA HIS A 166 -18.26 15.31 -9.66
C HIS A 166 -19.37 15.20 -8.62
N LEU A 167 -19.42 16.14 -7.68
CA LEU A 167 -20.55 16.28 -6.79
C LEU A 167 -21.75 16.77 -7.60
N ALA A 168 -22.73 15.90 -7.84
CA ALA A 168 -23.93 16.21 -8.57
C ALA A 168 -25.00 16.91 -7.70
N GLY A 169 -25.03 16.60 -6.41
CA GLY A 169 -25.97 17.23 -5.49
C GLY A 169 -25.75 16.83 -4.04
N MET A 170 -26.25 17.69 -3.17
CA MET A 170 -26.31 17.43 -1.72
C MET A 170 -27.64 17.91 -1.20
N ARG A 171 -28.33 17.07 -0.43
CA ARG A 171 -29.61 17.37 0.19
C ARG A 171 -29.59 16.96 1.65
N LEU A 172 -30.06 17.84 2.51
CA LEU A 172 -30.22 17.60 3.93
C LEU A 172 -31.71 17.43 4.26
N GLU A 173 -32.06 16.28 4.76
CA GLU A 173 -33.41 15.99 5.26
C GLU A 173 -33.36 15.51 6.72
N LYS A 174 -33.85 16.36 7.64
CA LYS A 174 -33.83 16.11 9.08
C LYS A 174 -32.41 15.75 9.57
N SER A 175 -32.13 14.46 9.83
CA SER A 175 -30.85 13.94 10.27
C SER A 175 -30.11 13.15 9.19
N THR A 176 -30.59 13.15 7.95
CA THR A 176 -30.02 12.41 6.83
C THR A 176 -29.41 13.37 5.83
N VAL A 177 -28.19 13.11 5.43
CA VAL A 177 -27.52 13.80 4.32
C VAL A 177 -27.52 12.85 3.12
N GLU A 178 -28.12 13.30 2.02
CA GLU A 178 -28.08 12.61 0.75
C GLU A 178 -27.04 13.30 -0.15
N ILE A 179 -26.08 12.53 -0.64
CA ILE A 179 -25.02 13.04 -1.52
C ILE A 179 -25.06 12.24 -2.81
N SER A 180 -25.17 12.95 -3.93
CA SER A 180 -25.15 12.36 -5.26
C SER A 180 -23.82 12.71 -5.93
N VAL A 181 -23.13 11.67 -6.41
CA VAL A 181 -21.82 11.80 -7.07
C VAL A 181 -21.89 11.12 -8.43
N ASP A 182 -21.54 11.87 -9.48
CA ASP A 182 -21.33 11.31 -10.80
C ASP A 182 -19.91 10.77 -10.90
N VAL A 183 -19.80 9.49 -11.26
CA VAL A 183 -18.51 8.81 -11.47
C VAL A 183 -18.42 8.38 -12.92
N LYS A 184 -17.41 8.89 -13.64
CA LYS A 184 -17.20 8.60 -15.05
C LYS A 184 -15.85 7.96 -15.26
N ASN A 185 -15.82 6.77 -15.89
CA ASN A 185 -14.59 6.19 -16.39
C ASN A 185 -14.12 6.96 -17.64
N LYS A 186 -12.89 7.47 -17.61
CA LYS A 186 -12.28 8.25 -18.70
C LYS A 186 -11.54 7.39 -19.71
N GLY A 187 -11.16 6.17 -19.32
CA GLY A 187 -10.46 5.24 -20.19
C GLY A 187 -11.42 4.42 -21.04
N GLU A 188 -10.92 3.93 -22.18
CA GLU A 188 -11.69 3.15 -23.13
C GLU A 188 -11.36 1.63 -23.04
N ALA A 189 -10.14 1.30 -22.57
CA ALA A 189 -9.64 -0.07 -22.62
C ALA A 189 -10.01 -0.91 -21.39
N TYR A 190 -10.12 -0.29 -20.22
CA TYR A 190 -10.33 -1.01 -18.97
C TYR A 190 -11.57 -0.51 -18.22
N SER A 191 -12.31 -1.45 -17.66
CA SER A 191 -13.25 -1.18 -16.56
C SER A 191 -12.53 -1.31 -15.22
N GLY A 192 -13.04 -0.64 -14.18
CA GLY A 192 -12.48 -0.69 -12.83
C GLY A 192 -13.51 -0.28 -11.79
N LYS A 193 -13.07 -0.25 -10.54
CA LYS A 193 -13.85 0.25 -9.40
C LYS A 193 -13.19 1.49 -8.87
N GLU A 194 -13.99 2.43 -8.39
CA GLU A 194 -13.49 3.63 -7.70
C GLU A 194 -14.23 3.81 -6.38
N VAL A 195 -13.60 4.48 -5.43
CA VAL A 195 -14.13 4.72 -4.09
C VAL A 195 -14.51 6.19 -3.94
N VAL A 196 -15.77 6.43 -3.62
CA VAL A 196 -16.25 7.75 -3.24
C VAL A 196 -16.08 7.89 -1.73
N GLN A 197 -15.26 8.83 -1.31
CA GLN A 197 -15.05 9.15 0.12
C GLN A 197 -15.89 10.38 0.47
N ILE A 198 -16.68 10.27 1.56
CA ILE A 198 -17.59 11.31 2.03
C ILE A 198 -17.25 11.66 3.47
#